data_1044a8c920863861543b97ed071a9686
#
_entry.id   1044a8c920863861543b97ed071a9686
#
_cell.length_a   1.000
_cell.length_b   1.000
_cell.length_c   1.000
_cell.angle_alpha   90.00
_cell.angle_beta   90.00
_cell.angle_gamma   90.00
#
_symmetry.space_group_name_H-M   'P 1'
#
loop_
_entity.id
_entity.type
_entity.pdbx_description
1 polymer ?
#
loop_
_entity_poly.entity_id
_entity_poly.type
_entity_poly.pdbx_seq_one_letter_code
_entity_poly.pdbx_strand_id
1 'polypeptide(L)'
;MTYSVGVGLTNECNLRCPHCYRPDTAIDRLTIQAIQRVCETIPVKSMNLGVGENGLHPDYHAILDYLARRGIVTSITSNGLSTEVLTDAELTRFRSIEFSLDFPTEREHDAFRGQGNWHTVIQALERCATLGLPVTVTSVMMRMNYDKLAALARVAASFEANLRVNVYQPSKTDRFSVSYAQFWEGFKQLLESTRLVATTEPVLAAVLGLEGFAGPG
;
A
#
# COMPACT_ATOMS: atom_id res chain seq x y z
N MET A 1 -16.18 -11.99 -19.00
CA MET A 1 -15.42 -10.81 -18.50
C MET A 1 -15.34 -10.96 -17.00
N THR A 2 -14.17 -10.79 -16.38
CA THR A 2 -13.97 -10.90 -14.91
C THR A 2 -13.45 -9.58 -14.36
N TYR A 3 -13.70 -9.30 -13.09
CA TYR A 3 -13.40 -8.01 -12.46
C TYR A 3 -12.32 -8.16 -11.37
N SER A 4 -11.47 -7.14 -11.27
CA SER A 4 -10.61 -6.88 -10.11
C SER A 4 -11.27 -5.78 -9.28
N VAL A 5 -11.51 -6.02 -7.99
CA VAL A 5 -12.27 -5.12 -7.13
C VAL A 5 -11.39 -4.63 -5.97
N GLY A 6 -11.37 -3.32 -5.76
CA GLY A 6 -10.77 -2.72 -4.56
C GLY A 6 -11.82 -2.57 -3.47
N VAL A 7 -11.52 -3.03 -2.25
CA VAL A 7 -12.47 -3.04 -1.12
C VAL A 7 -11.76 -2.61 0.16
N GLY A 8 -12.38 -1.70 0.92
CA GLY A 8 -12.07 -1.51 2.33
C GLY A 8 -13.07 -2.29 3.17
N LEU A 9 -12.63 -3.28 3.92
CA LEU A 9 -13.52 -4.02 4.82
C LEU A 9 -14.02 -3.14 5.96
N THR A 10 -13.20 -2.19 6.37
CA THR A 10 -13.53 -1.21 7.39
C THR A 10 -12.79 0.10 7.13
N ASN A 11 -13.37 1.22 7.58
CA ASN A 11 -12.66 2.48 7.68
C ASN A 11 -11.91 2.65 9.03
N GLU A 12 -12.00 1.67 9.93
CA GLU A 12 -11.25 1.65 11.18
C GLU A 12 -9.75 1.50 10.91
N CYS A 13 -8.93 2.19 11.70
CA CYS A 13 -7.47 2.06 11.64
C CYS A 13 -6.88 2.41 13.01
N ASN A 14 -5.87 1.69 13.43
CA ASN A 14 -5.11 1.97 14.64
C ASN A 14 -4.24 3.24 14.54
N LEU A 15 -4.04 3.77 13.32
CA LEU A 15 -3.26 4.98 13.06
C LEU A 15 -4.15 6.16 12.62
N ARG A 16 -3.59 7.38 12.77
CA ARG A 16 -4.20 8.65 12.35
C ARG A 16 -3.22 9.46 11.50
N CYS A 17 -2.68 8.85 10.46
CA CYS A 17 -1.70 9.47 9.58
C CYS A 17 -2.23 10.79 9.00
N PRO A 18 -1.48 11.91 9.09
CA PRO A 18 -2.00 13.24 8.74
C PRO A 18 -2.30 13.42 7.25
N HIS A 19 -1.71 12.59 6.37
CA HIS A 19 -1.97 12.60 4.92
C HIS A 19 -3.10 11.67 4.49
N CYS A 20 -3.68 10.90 5.41
CA CYS A 20 -4.66 9.87 5.09
C CYS A 20 -5.96 10.50 4.55
N TYR A 21 -6.40 10.02 3.38
CA TYR A 21 -7.65 10.45 2.75
C TYR A 21 -8.90 9.91 3.44
N ARG A 22 -8.74 8.90 4.29
CA ARG A 22 -9.84 8.27 5.04
C ARG A 22 -10.64 9.34 5.81
N PRO A 23 -11.98 9.34 5.75
CA PRO A 23 -12.80 10.29 6.49
C PRO A 23 -12.72 10.05 7.99
N ASP A 24 -12.75 11.12 8.77
CA ASP A 24 -12.91 11.09 10.23
C ASP A 24 -14.42 10.97 10.59
N THR A 25 -15.02 9.86 10.20
CA THR A 25 -16.43 9.55 10.43
C THR A 25 -16.57 8.39 11.43
N ALA A 26 -17.82 8.06 11.77
CA ALA A 26 -18.10 6.83 12.51
C ALA A 26 -17.51 5.60 11.82
N ILE A 27 -17.12 4.60 12.62
CA ILE A 27 -16.59 3.35 12.09
C ILE A 27 -17.68 2.68 11.26
N ASP A 28 -17.33 2.34 10.02
CA ASP A 28 -18.14 1.60 9.07
C ASP A 28 -17.44 0.30 8.69
N ARG A 29 -18.21 -0.77 8.52
CA ARG A 29 -17.72 -2.11 8.20
C ARG A 29 -18.62 -2.78 7.19
N LEU A 30 -18.00 -3.37 6.17
CA LEU A 30 -18.72 -4.21 5.22
C LEU A 30 -19.01 -5.57 5.87
N THR A 31 -20.27 -5.97 5.93
CA THR A 31 -20.62 -7.30 6.41
C THR A 31 -20.13 -8.39 5.44
N ILE A 32 -19.86 -9.59 5.94
CA ILE A 32 -19.51 -10.73 5.09
C ILE A 32 -20.60 -11.00 4.03
N GLN A 33 -21.87 -10.75 4.37
CA GLN A 33 -23.00 -10.88 3.42
C GLN A 33 -22.91 -9.85 2.28
N ALA A 34 -22.40 -8.64 2.56
CA ALA A 34 -22.19 -7.65 1.50
C ALA A 34 -21.09 -8.10 0.53
N ILE A 35 -19.98 -8.65 1.05
CA ILE A 35 -18.92 -9.23 0.23
C ILE A 35 -19.43 -10.40 -0.60
N GLN A 36 -20.22 -11.29 0.00
CA GLN A 36 -20.84 -12.43 -0.70
C GLN A 36 -21.72 -11.95 -1.86
N ARG A 37 -22.60 -10.98 -1.62
CA ARG A 37 -23.45 -10.39 -2.68
C ARG A 37 -22.66 -9.81 -3.83
N VAL A 38 -21.55 -9.09 -3.55
CA VAL A 38 -20.68 -8.59 -4.62
C VAL A 38 -20.13 -9.74 -5.47
N CYS A 39 -19.61 -10.78 -4.82
CA CYS A 39 -19.03 -11.95 -5.51
C CYS A 39 -20.07 -12.82 -6.25
N GLU A 40 -21.35 -12.73 -5.89
CA GLU A 40 -22.46 -13.41 -6.55
C GLU A 40 -23.03 -12.59 -7.72
N THR A 41 -22.99 -11.27 -7.62
CA THR A 41 -23.56 -10.35 -8.62
C THR A 41 -22.63 -10.16 -9.82
N ILE A 42 -21.33 -10.11 -9.57
CA ILE A 42 -20.31 -9.95 -10.62
C ILE A 42 -19.23 -11.03 -10.53
N PRO A 43 -18.64 -11.47 -11.65
CA PRO A 43 -17.58 -12.47 -11.67
C PRO A 43 -16.24 -11.86 -11.18
N VAL A 44 -16.05 -11.80 -9.86
CA VAL A 44 -14.83 -11.30 -9.23
C VAL A 44 -13.68 -12.28 -9.41
N LYS A 45 -12.60 -11.85 -10.05
CA LYS A 45 -11.36 -12.61 -10.22
C LYS A 45 -10.36 -12.33 -9.08
N SER A 46 -10.28 -11.07 -8.67
CA SER A 46 -9.36 -10.66 -7.60
C SER A 46 -9.96 -9.55 -6.74
N MET A 47 -9.56 -9.52 -5.48
CA MET A 47 -9.96 -8.50 -4.51
C MET A 47 -8.73 -7.91 -3.83
N ASN A 48 -8.58 -6.58 -3.92
CA ASN A 48 -7.54 -5.85 -3.23
C ASN A 48 -8.12 -5.20 -1.97
N LEU A 49 -7.61 -5.60 -0.81
CA LEU A 49 -8.04 -5.10 0.49
C LEU A 49 -7.20 -3.88 0.86
N GLY A 50 -7.84 -2.72 0.86
CA GLY A 50 -7.25 -1.43 1.22
C GLY A 50 -8.22 -0.63 2.09
N VAL A 51 -7.91 0.62 2.39
CA VAL A 51 -8.68 1.54 3.25
C VAL A 51 -8.81 1.06 4.71
N GLY A 52 -8.50 1.95 5.67
CA GLY A 52 -8.44 1.57 7.06
C GLY A 52 -7.34 0.54 7.33
N GLU A 53 -7.57 -0.31 8.30
CA GLU A 53 -6.69 -1.45 8.59
C GLU A 53 -7.56 -2.71 8.74
N ASN A 54 -7.55 -3.55 7.72
CA ASN A 54 -8.54 -4.63 7.55
C ASN A 54 -8.49 -5.68 8.67
N GLY A 55 -7.34 -5.86 9.33
CA GLY A 55 -7.18 -6.75 10.49
C GLY A 55 -8.00 -6.35 11.72
N LEU A 56 -8.55 -5.13 11.74
CA LEU A 56 -9.48 -4.68 12.79
C LEU A 56 -10.94 -5.09 12.52
N HIS A 57 -11.21 -5.67 11.35
CA HIS A 57 -12.55 -6.13 11.04
C HIS A 57 -12.86 -7.44 11.81
N PRO A 58 -13.98 -7.53 12.54
CA PRO A 58 -14.28 -8.72 13.35
C PRO A 58 -14.38 -10.01 12.53
N ASP A 59 -14.84 -9.94 11.28
CA ASP A 59 -14.98 -11.09 10.38
C ASP A 59 -13.78 -11.24 9.43
N TYR A 60 -12.61 -10.63 9.72
CA TYR A 60 -11.48 -10.60 8.79
C TYR A 60 -11.07 -12.00 8.30
N HIS A 61 -10.82 -12.93 9.23
CA HIS A 61 -10.47 -14.32 8.91
C HIS A 61 -11.58 -15.03 8.11
N ALA A 62 -12.83 -14.86 8.52
CA ALA A 62 -13.98 -15.48 7.84
C ALA A 62 -14.14 -14.97 6.39
N ILE A 63 -13.88 -13.67 6.15
CA ILE A 63 -13.90 -13.08 4.82
C ILE A 63 -12.76 -13.65 3.97
N LEU A 64 -11.54 -13.72 4.50
CA LEU A 64 -10.40 -14.30 3.79
C LEU A 64 -10.63 -15.78 3.44
N ASP A 65 -11.18 -16.56 4.35
CA ASP A 65 -11.53 -17.94 4.10
C ASP A 65 -12.63 -18.08 3.02
N TYR A 66 -13.63 -17.20 3.05
CA TYR A 66 -14.65 -17.18 2.00
C TYR A 66 -14.04 -16.88 0.62
N LEU A 67 -13.19 -15.85 0.51
CA LEU A 67 -12.53 -15.48 -0.75
C LEU A 67 -11.64 -16.62 -1.27
N ALA A 68 -10.89 -17.26 -0.37
CA ALA A 68 -10.03 -18.41 -0.73
C ALA A 68 -10.85 -19.59 -1.26
N ARG A 69 -11.95 -19.96 -0.59
CA ARG A 69 -12.86 -21.04 -1.05
C ARG A 69 -13.50 -20.73 -2.41
N ARG A 70 -13.69 -19.45 -2.75
CA ARG A 70 -14.21 -19.02 -4.04
C ARG A 70 -13.14 -18.92 -5.13
N GLY A 71 -11.87 -19.20 -4.80
CA GLY A 71 -10.75 -19.05 -5.72
C GLY A 71 -10.46 -17.59 -6.12
N ILE A 72 -10.91 -16.63 -5.30
CA ILE A 72 -10.69 -15.20 -5.55
C ILE A 72 -9.27 -14.85 -5.06
N VAL A 73 -8.46 -14.33 -5.98
CA VAL A 73 -7.09 -13.90 -5.67
C VAL A 73 -7.13 -12.66 -4.79
N THR A 74 -6.49 -12.69 -3.63
CA THR A 74 -6.45 -11.57 -2.71
C THR A 74 -5.09 -10.88 -2.69
N SER A 75 -5.11 -9.56 -2.55
CA SER A 75 -3.95 -8.72 -2.22
C SER A 75 -4.35 -7.74 -1.11
N ILE A 76 -3.37 -7.23 -0.37
CA ILE A 76 -3.62 -6.34 0.75
C ILE A 76 -2.61 -5.20 0.80
N THR A 77 -3.08 -4.00 1.18
CA THR A 77 -2.25 -2.89 1.61
C THR A 77 -2.48 -2.63 3.09
N SER A 78 -1.43 -2.67 3.91
CA SER A 78 -1.49 -2.62 5.36
C SER A 78 -0.40 -1.71 5.94
N ASN A 79 -0.63 -1.22 7.15
CA ASN A 79 0.40 -0.59 7.99
C ASN A 79 1.16 -1.61 8.86
N GLY A 80 0.99 -2.91 8.57
CA GLY A 80 1.59 -4.05 9.27
C GLY A 80 0.58 -4.82 10.13
N LEU A 81 -0.35 -4.14 10.80
CA LEU A 81 -1.27 -4.76 11.76
C LEU A 81 -2.14 -5.88 11.14
N SER A 82 -2.67 -5.66 9.93
CA SER A 82 -3.52 -6.69 9.29
C SER A 82 -2.77 -7.99 9.02
N THR A 83 -1.45 -7.95 8.88
CA THR A 83 -0.63 -9.15 8.68
C THR A 83 -0.18 -9.76 10.01
N GLU A 84 -0.06 -8.96 11.06
CA GLU A 84 0.29 -9.41 12.39
C GLU A 84 -0.75 -10.39 12.98
N VAL A 85 -2.04 -10.12 12.72
CA VAL A 85 -3.14 -10.96 13.22
C VAL A 85 -3.35 -12.27 12.44
N LEU A 86 -2.62 -12.46 11.32
CA LEU A 86 -2.74 -13.66 10.48
C LEU A 86 -1.71 -14.72 10.86
N THR A 87 -2.08 -15.97 10.65
CA THR A 87 -1.15 -17.10 10.65
C THR A 87 -0.28 -17.09 9.38
N ASP A 88 0.86 -17.80 9.38
CA ASP A 88 1.71 -17.93 8.19
C ASP A 88 0.95 -18.60 7.03
N ALA A 89 0.10 -19.59 7.33
CA ALA A 89 -0.73 -20.25 6.33
C ALA A 89 -1.75 -19.30 5.68
N GLU A 90 -2.26 -18.31 6.40
CA GLU A 90 -3.15 -17.28 5.84
C GLU A 90 -2.37 -16.27 5.02
N LEU A 91 -1.18 -15.85 5.49
CA LEU A 91 -0.31 -14.93 4.76
C LEU A 91 0.09 -15.48 3.39
N THR A 92 0.40 -16.77 3.30
CA THR A 92 0.81 -17.41 2.03
C THR A 92 -0.32 -17.48 0.99
N ARG A 93 -1.57 -17.20 1.37
CA ARG A 93 -2.71 -17.14 0.43
C ARG A 93 -2.77 -15.83 -0.35
N PHE A 94 -2.09 -14.77 0.12
CA PHE A 94 -2.06 -13.50 -0.61
C PHE A 94 -1.15 -13.57 -1.82
N ARG A 95 -1.63 -13.06 -2.93
CA ARG A 95 -0.83 -12.89 -4.15
C ARG A 95 0.25 -11.83 -4.00
N SER A 96 -0.08 -10.75 -3.29
CA SER A 96 0.83 -9.66 -3.00
C SER A 96 0.42 -8.97 -1.70
N ILE A 97 1.42 -8.54 -0.96
CA ILE A 97 1.25 -7.79 0.27
C ILE A 97 2.01 -6.47 0.09
N GLU A 98 1.34 -5.36 0.32
CA GLU A 98 1.92 -4.03 0.28
C GLU A 98 1.97 -3.44 1.68
N PHE A 99 3.16 -3.02 2.12
CA PHE A 99 3.35 -2.36 3.41
C PHE A 99 3.59 -0.87 3.23
N SER A 100 2.84 -0.10 4.00
CA SER A 100 2.92 1.36 3.98
C SER A 100 4.14 1.86 4.75
N LEU A 101 5.14 2.44 4.06
CA LEU A 101 6.33 3.01 4.66
C LEU A 101 6.71 4.31 3.94
N ASP A 102 6.64 5.47 4.62
CA ASP A 102 6.85 6.78 3.97
C ASP A 102 8.22 7.40 4.22
N PHE A 103 8.96 6.91 5.22
CA PHE A 103 10.28 7.45 5.57
C PHE A 103 11.27 6.33 5.81
N PRO A 104 12.58 6.56 5.57
CA PRO A 104 13.61 5.53 5.65
C PRO A 104 14.15 5.28 7.06
N THR A 105 13.66 6.01 8.07
CA THR A 105 14.08 5.86 9.47
C THR A 105 12.90 5.75 10.41
N GLU A 106 13.06 4.99 11.49
CA GLU A 106 12.06 4.84 12.55
C GLU A 106 11.56 6.19 13.06
N ARG A 107 12.51 7.08 13.45
CA ARG A 107 12.17 8.38 14.00
C ARG A 107 11.25 9.21 13.10
N GLU A 108 11.56 9.25 11.80
CA GLU A 108 10.77 10.04 10.85
C GLU A 108 9.44 9.39 10.54
N HIS A 109 9.44 8.07 10.38
CA HIS A 109 8.24 7.31 10.06
C HIS A 109 7.23 7.35 11.21
N ASP A 110 7.68 7.07 12.42
CA ASP A 110 6.84 7.08 13.63
C ASP A 110 6.33 8.48 13.96
N ALA A 111 7.16 9.51 13.82
CA ALA A 111 6.73 10.90 13.98
C ALA A 111 5.62 11.29 13.01
N PHE A 112 5.54 10.66 11.84
CA PHE A 112 4.54 10.96 10.82
C PHE A 112 3.32 10.05 10.89
N ARG A 113 3.50 8.73 11.01
CA ARG A 113 2.38 7.79 11.00
C ARG A 113 1.85 7.43 12.38
N GLY A 114 2.74 7.32 13.38
CA GLY A 114 2.40 6.94 14.75
C GLY A 114 3.50 6.10 15.37
N GLN A 115 3.71 6.30 16.66
CA GLN A 115 4.77 5.65 17.43
C GLN A 115 4.69 4.12 17.33
N GLY A 116 5.81 3.46 17.05
CA GLY A 116 5.95 2.01 16.95
C GLY A 116 5.54 1.41 15.61
N ASN A 117 4.98 2.22 14.69
CA ASN A 117 4.55 1.69 13.39
C ASN A 117 5.73 1.22 12.51
N TRP A 118 6.88 1.89 12.59
CA TRP A 118 8.10 1.41 11.94
C TRP A 118 8.40 -0.03 12.30
N HIS A 119 8.45 -0.32 13.59
CA HIS A 119 8.77 -1.66 14.10
C HIS A 119 7.77 -2.71 13.59
N THR A 120 6.47 -2.40 13.65
CA THR A 120 5.41 -3.27 13.12
C THR A 120 5.61 -3.59 11.64
N VAL A 121 5.94 -2.59 10.82
CA VAL A 121 6.18 -2.79 9.38
C VAL A 121 7.45 -3.60 9.12
N ILE A 122 8.55 -3.30 9.82
CA ILE A 122 9.82 -4.01 9.65
C ILE A 122 9.67 -5.50 10.03
N GLN A 123 9.03 -5.81 11.16
CA GLN A 123 8.75 -7.20 11.55
C GLN A 123 7.88 -7.92 10.51
N ALA A 124 6.89 -7.24 9.96
CA ALA A 124 6.04 -7.82 8.91
C ALA A 124 6.83 -8.11 7.62
N LEU A 125 7.75 -7.21 7.22
CA LEU A 125 8.65 -7.42 6.09
C LEU A 125 9.59 -8.60 6.32
N GLU A 126 10.22 -8.69 7.50
CA GLU A 126 11.10 -9.80 7.89
C GLU A 126 10.36 -11.14 7.86
N ARG A 127 9.14 -11.18 8.41
CA ARG A 127 8.28 -12.36 8.39
C ARG A 127 7.95 -12.80 6.97
N CYS A 128 7.55 -11.87 6.11
CA CYS A 128 7.25 -12.18 4.71
C CYS A 128 8.50 -12.65 3.94
N ALA A 129 9.65 -12.04 4.16
CA ALA A 129 10.91 -12.47 3.56
C ALA A 129 11.27 -13.91 4.00
N THR A 130 11.12 -14.24 5.28
CA THR A 130 11.32 -15.59 5.81
C THR A 130 10.39 -16.62 5.15
N LEU A 131 9.17 -16.23 4.81
CA LEU A 131 8.19 -17.07 4.12
C LEU A 131 8.36 -17.09 2.60
N GLY A 132 9.31 -16.33 2.05
CA GLY A 132 9.54 -16.21 0.61
C GLY A 132 8.39 -15.53 -0.13
N LEU A 133 7.63 -14.65 0.54
CA LEU A 133 6.46 -13.98 -0.04
C LEU A 133 6.88 -12.71 -0.80
N PRO A 134 6.36 -12.49 -2.01
CA PRO A 134 6.61 -11.26 -2.74
C PRO A 134 5.91 -10.08 -2.04
N VAL A 135 6.68 -9.09 -1.61
CA VAL A 135 6.18 -7.90 -0.92
C VAL A 135 6.57 -6.62 -1.63
N THR A 136 5.79 -5.59 -1.40
CA THR A 136 6.03 -4.25 -1.91
C THR A 136 5.95 -3.26 -0.75
N VAL A 137 6.95 -2.40 -0.62
CA VAL A 137 6.86 -1.20 0.20
C VAL A 137 6.12 -0.14 -0.61
N THR A 138 5.02 0.37 -0.09
CA THR A 138 4.25 1.46 -0.71
C THR A 138 4.49 2.76 0.05
N SER A 139 4.96 3.78 -0.65
CA SER A 139 5.17 5.12 -0.12
C SER A 139 4.33 6.16 -0.86
N VAL A 140 3.85 7.15 -0.12
CA VAL A 140 3.27 8.36 -0.71
C VAL A 140 4.33 9.43 -0.77
N MET A 141 4.70 9.86 -1.99
CA MET A 141 5.60 11.01 -2.19
C MET A 141 4.90 12.29 -1.75
N MET A 142 5.53 13.00 -0.83
CA MET A 142 5.08 14.26 -0.25
C MET A 142 6.24 15.25 -0.22
N ARG A 143 5.96 16.56 -0.04
CA ARG A 143 6.99 17.60 0.08
C ARG A 143 8.03 17.37 1.18
N MET A 144 7.75 16.52 2.15
CA MET A 144 8.64 16.23 3.28
C MET A 144 9.46 14.95 3.12
N ASN A 145 9.24 14.16 2.06
CA ASN A 145 9.96 12.92 1.83
C ASN A 145 10.39 12.69 0.37
N TYR A 146 10.12 13.62 -0.55
CA TYR A 146 10.46 13.45 -1.96
C TYR A 146 11.96 13.17 -2.18
N ASP A 147 12.81 13.77 -1.36
CA ASP A 147 14.26 13.62 -1.36
C ASP A 147 14.77 12.39 -0.58
N LYS A 148 13.88 11.61 0.02
CA LYS A 148 14.19 10.44 0.85
C LYS A 148 13.83 9.11 0.20
N LEU A 149 13.18 9.13 -0.95
CA LEU A 149 12.69 7.93 -1.64
C LEU A 149 13.82 6.97 -2.03
N ALA A 150 14.98 7.50 -2.41
CA ALA A 150 16.16 6.69 -2.71
C ALA A 150 16.67 5.93 -1.47
N ALA A 151 16.64 6.56 -0.29
CA ALA A 151 16.97 5.88 0.96
C ALA A 151 15.92 4.84 1.34
N LEU A 152 14.64 5.15 1.13
CA LEU A 152 13.54 4.22 1.36
C LEU A 152 13.62 3.00 0.44
N ALA A 153 14.03 3.19 -0.82
CA ALA A 153 14.26 2.10 -1.75
C ALA A 153 15.33 1.13 -1.27
N ARG A 154 16.40 1.64 -0.62
CA ARG A 154 17.42 0.78 0.00
C ARG A 154 16.87 -0.01 1.19
N VAL A 155 16.00 0.58 1.99
CA VAL A 155 15.30 -0.14 3.07
C VAL A 155 14.43 -1.25 2.47
N ALA A 156 13.63 -0.97 1.45
CA ALA A 156 12.82 -1.99 0.79
C ALA A 156 13.68 -3.13 0.22
N ALA A 157 14.79 -2.78 -0.46
CA ALA A 157 15.70 -3.75 -1.07
C ALA A 157 16.37 -4.68 -0.03
N SER A 158 16.60 -4.23 1.22
CA SER A 158 17.16 -5.09 2.28
C SER A 158 16.22 -6.24 2.68
N PHE A 159 14.95 -6.18 2.31
CA PHE A 159 13.94 -7.23 2.49
C PHE A 159 13.52 -7.88 1.16
N GLU A 160 14.28 -7.69 0.09
CA GLU A 160 13.92 -8.14 -1.27
C GLU A 160 12.56 -7.61 -1.75
N ALA A 161 12.09 -6.52 -1.15
CA ALA A 161 10.81 -5.90 -1.49
C ALA A 161 10.97 -4.87 -2.61
N ASN A 162 9.96 -4.79 -3.48
CA ASN A 162 9.83 -3.68 -4.41
C ASN A 162 9.46 -2.40 -3.69
N LEU A 163 9.81 -1.24 -4.27
CA LEU A 163 9.25 0.05 -3.84
C LEU A 163 8.24 0.53 -4.86
N ARG A 164 7.03 0.83 -4.40
CA ARG A 164 5.97 1.51 -5.15
C ARG A 164 5.79 2.92 -4.61
N VAL A 165 5.82 3.90 -5.49
CA VAL A 165 5.63 5.30 -5.12
C VAL A 165 4.34 5.83 -5.72
N ASN A 166 3.44 6.29 -4.86
CA ASN A 166 2.26 7.07 -5.22
C ASN A 166 2.54 8.55 -4.91
N VAL A 167 2.01 9.46 -5.72
CA VAL A 167 2.12 10.90 -5.45
C VAL A 167 0.92 11.35 -4.63
N TYR A 168 1.17 12.15 -3.59
CA TYR A 168 0.09 12.66 -2.74
C TYR A 168 -0.93 13.45 -3.56
N GLN A 169 -2.20 13.06 -3.40
CA GLN A 169 -3.34 13.78 -3.98
C GLN A 169 -4.06 14.53 -2.85
N PRO A 170 -4.20 15.87 -2.94
CA PRO A 170 -4.78 16.68 -1.89
C PRO A 170 -6.29 16.41 -1.75
N SER A 171 -6.65 15.60 -0.76
CA SER A 171 -8.06 15.30 -0.43
C SER A 171 -8.61 16.14 0.72
N LYS A 172 -7.77 16.45 1.71
CA LYS A 172 -8.15 17.24 2.89
C LYS A 172 -7.35 18.54 3.02
N THR A 173 -6.14 18.56 2.51
CA THR A 173 -5.20 19.68 2.59
C THR A 173 -4.16 19.58 1.49
N ASP A 174 -3.65 20.69 1.01
CA ASP A 174 -2.52 20.75 0.06
C ASP A 174 -1.15 20.77 0.76
N ARG A 175 -1.14 20.80 2.08
CA ARG A 175 0.06 20.90 2.93
C ARG A 175 1.15 19.87 2.58
N PHE A 176 0.77 18.71 2.09
CA PHE A 176 1.68 17.62 1.75
C PHE A 176 2.03 17.56 0.27
N SER A 177 1.38 18.36 -0.56
CA SER A 177 1.59 18.37 -2.01
C SER A 177 3.03 18.70 -2.38
N VAL A 178 3.58 17.95 -3.32
CA VAL A 178 4.89 18.24 -3.92
C VAL A 178 4.73 19.31 -4.99
N SER A 179 5.74 20.19 -5.13
CA SER A 179 5.85 21.03 -6.30
C SER A 179 6.32 20.20 -7.51
N TYR A 180 6.12 20.75 -8.71
CA TYR A 180 6.62 20.12 -9.94
C TYR A 180 8.13 19.84 -9.87
N ALA A 181 8.92 20.78 -9.36
CA ALA A 181 10.37 20.61 -9.20
C ALA A 181 10.71 19.46 -8.20
N GLN A 182 10.03 19.41 -7.05
CA GLN A 182 10.23 18.35 -6.06
C GLN A 182 9.84 16.96 -6.60
N PHE A 183 8.76 16.89 -7.38
CA PHE A 183 8.35 15.66 -8.05
C PHE A 183 9.46 15.11 -8.95
N TRP A 184 9.97 15.96 -9.84
CA TRP A 184 11.03 15.59 -10.79
C TRP A 184 12.33 15.22 -10.09
N GLU A 185 12.74 16.00 -9.11
CA GLU A 185 13.95 15.77 -8.33
C GLU A 185 13.87 14.42 -7.60
N GLY A 186 12.77 14.17 -6.89
CA GLY A 186 12.59 12.93 -6.14
C GLY A 186 12.60 11.69 -7.02
N PHE A 187 11.90 11.71 -8.17
CA PHE A 187 11.92 10.58 -9.09
C PHE A 187 13.26 10.38 -9.77
N LYS A 188 13.96 11.43 -10.17
CA LYS A 188 15.32 11.31 -10.74
C LYS A 188 16.28 10.65 -9.77
N GLN A 189 16.34 11.15 -8.54
CA GLN A 189 17.18 10.57 -7.48
C GLN A 189 16.83 9.10 -7.20
N LEU A 190 15.55 8.77 -7.20
CA LEU A 190 15.09 7.40 -7.02
C LEU A 190 15.55 6.49 -8.15
N LEU A 191 15.33 6.85 -9.41
CA LEU A 191 15.68 6.05 -10.58
C LEU A 191 17.20 5.90 -10.77
N GLU A 192 17.97 6.89 -10.37
CA GLU A 192 19.45 6.82 -10.36
C GLU A 192 19.97 5.87 -9.28
N SER A 193 19.21 5.67 -8.20
CA SER A 193 19.65 4.90 -7.02
C SER A 193 19.22 3.44 -7.02
N THR A 194 18.21 3.05 -7.79
CA THR A 194 17.64 1.70 -7.74
C THR A 194 16.94 1.30 -9.03
N ARG A 195 16.89 -0.02 -9.29
CA ARG A 195 16.10 -0.62 -10.36
C ARG A 195 14.79 -1.24 -9.88
N LEU A 196 14.55 -1.26 -8.56
CA LEU A 196 13.38 -1.90 -7.93
C LEU A 196 12.24 -0.89 -7.69
N VAL A 197 11.88 -0.11 -8.71
CA VAL A 197 10.78 0.85 -8.64
C VAL A 197 9.60 0.35 -9.44
N ALA A 198 8.46 0.17 -8.77
CA ALA A 198 7.18 -0.04 -9.43
C ALA A 198 6.48 1.32 -9.59
N THR A 199 6.32 1.77 -10.80
CA THR A 199 5.57 2.99 -11.13
C THR A 199 4.84 2.81 -12.46
N THR A 200 3.97 3.75 -12.81
CA THR A 200 3.27 3.70 -14.09
C THR A 200 4.20 4.11 -15.23
N GLU A 201 4.07 3.48 -16.39
CA GLU A 201 4.85 3.79 -17.58
C GLU A 201 4.81 5.29 -17.98
N PRO A 202 3.65 5.98 -17.91
CA PRO A 202 3.60 7.43 -18.17
C PRO A 202 4.50 8.25 -17.26
N VAL A 203 4.58 7.89 -15.96
CA VAL A 203 5.46 8.56 -15.00
C VAL A 203 6.92 8.32 -15.34
N LEU A 204 7.29 7.07 -15.67
CA LEU A 204 8.65 6.72 -16.10
C LEU A 204 9.04 7.47 -17.36
N ALA A 205 8.22 7.45 -18.39
CA ALA A 205 8.48 8.11 -19.66
C ALA A 205 8.65 9.62 -19.46
N ALA A 206 7.79 10.24 -18.65
CA ALA A 206 7.89 11.66 -18.32
C ALA A 206 9.20 11.97 -17.58
N VAL A 207 9.57 11.18 -16.55
CA VAL A 207 10.78 11.41 -15.74
C VAL A 207 12.05 11.22 -16.57
N LEU A 208 12.08 10.25 -17.46
CA LEU A 208 13.24 9.96 -18.31
C LEU A 208 13.35 10.91 -19.51
N GLY A 209 12.37 11.79 -19.72
CA GLY A 209 12.36 12.72 -20.84
C GLY A 209 12.30 12.03 -22.20
N LEU A 210 11.62 10.88 -22.27
CA LEU A 210 11.45 10.16 -23.54
C LEU A 210 10.57 10.97 -24.48
N GLU A 211 11.16 11.42 -25.59
CA GLU A 211 10.46 12.19 -26.62
C GLU A 211 9.37 11.32 -27.28
N GLY A 212 8.21 11.91 -27.50
CA GLY A 212 7.10 11.29 -28.22
C GLY A 212 6.07 10.56 -27.35
N PHE A 213 6.20 10.56 -26.03
CA PHE A 213 5.16 10.06 -25.14
C PHE A 213 4.05 11.11 -24.97
N ALA A 214 3.05 11.09 -25.85
CA ALA A 214 1.78 11.75 -25.61
C ALA A 214 0.98 10.85 -24.66
N GLY A 215 0.86 11.26 -23.38
CA GLY A 215 -0.04 10.58 -22.45
C GLY A 215 -1.46 10.54 -23.03
N PRO A 216 -2.30 9.56 -22.65
CA PRO A 216 -3.71 9.57 -23.01
C PRO A 216 -4.32 10.87 -22.48
N GLY A 217 -4.89 11.70 -23.39
CA GLY A 217 -5.63 12.90 -23.08
C GLY A 217 -6.92 12.62 -22.30
#